data_d20c99ef59b9597bc2f935ef157a98b7
#
_entry.id   d20c99ef59b9597bc2f935ef157a98b7
#
_cell.length_a   1.000
_cell.length_b   1.000
_cell.length_c   1.000
_cell.angle_alpha   90.00
_cell.angle_beta   90.00
_cell.angle_gamma   90.00
#
_symmetry.space_group_name_H-M   'P 1'
#
loop_
_entity.id
_entity.type
_entity.pdbx_description
1 polymer ?
#
loop_
_entity_poly.entity_id
_entity_poly.type
_entity_poly.pdbx_seq_one_letter_code
_entity_poly.pdbx_strand_id
1 'polypeptide(L)' 'MNWDQIEGNWKQLQGKVQQQWGRLTNDDLDVVEGRRDQLVGKIQERYGVAKDEAERQVDSWLESV' A
#
# COMPACT_ATOMS: atom_id res chain seq x y z
N MET A 1 -2.16 3.24 12.99
CA MET A 1 -3.20 2.28 12.58
C MET A 1 -2.60 0.90 12.38
N ASN A 2 -3.32 -0.16 12.72
CA ASN A 2 -2.81 -1.50 12.43
C ASN A 2 -3.33 -1.98 11.06
N TRP A 3 -2.77 -3.09 10.57
CA TRP A 3 -3.13 -3.55 9.24
C TRP A 3 -4.56 -4.05 9.12
N ASP A 4 -5.11 -4.63 10.18
CA ASP A 4 -6.51 -5.07 10.18
C ASP A 4 -7.45 -3.90 9.95
N GLN A 5 -7.14 -2.74 10.53
CA GLN A 5 -7.92 -1.51 10.32
C GLN A 5 -7.78 -1.02 8.89
N ILE A 6 -6.59 -1.09 8.33
CA ILE A 6 -6.34 -0.72 6.92
C ILE A 6 -7.19 -1.60 6.00
N GLU A 7 -7.16 -2.90 6.21
CA GLU A 7 -7.93 -3.83 5.39
C GLU A 7 -9.42 -3.59 5.51
N GLY A 8 -9.90 -3.38 6.73
CA GLY A 8 -11.33 -3.16 6.99
C GLY A 8 -11.86 -1.86 6.42
N ASN A 9 -10.99 -0.87 6.20
CA ASN A 9 -11.37 0.44 5.66
C ASN A 9 -10.72 0.71 4.30
N TRP A 10 -10.44 -0.34 3.54
CA TRP A 10 -9.61 -0.23 2.35
C TRP A 10 -10.13 0.80 1.34
N LYS A 11 -11.42 0.78 1.04
CA LYS A 11 -12.00 1.73 0.08
C LYS A 11 -11.74 3.17 0.49
N GLN A 12 -11.86 3.47 1.77
CA GLN A 12 -11.64 4.82 2.29
C GLN A 12 -10.17 5.20 2.27
N LEU A 13 -9.28 4.22 2.40
CA LEU A 13 -7.85 4.47 2.51
C LEU A 13 -7.14 4.45 1.16
N GLN A 14 -7.79 4.00 0.09
CA GLN A 14 -7.18 3.96 -1.24
C GLN A 14 -6.64 5.32 -1.66
N GLY A 15 -7.36 6.39 -1.38
CA GLY A 15 -6.91 7.74 -1.72
C GLY A 15 -5.62 8.12 -1.00
N LYS A 16 -5.50 7.72 0.27
CA LYS A 16 -4.28 8.00 1.04
C LYS A 16 -3.10 7.19 0.53
N VAL A 17 -3.35 5.95 0.13
CA VAL A 17 -2.31 5.11 -0.47
C VAL A 17 -1.82 5.74 -1.76
N GLN A 18 -2.71 6.24 -2.60
CA GLN A 18 -2.32 6.90 -3.85
C GLN A 18 -1.57 8.22 -3.61
N GLN A 19 -1.87 8.93 -2.54
CA GLN A 19 -1.10 10.11 -2.17
C GLN A 19 0.35 9.75 -1.83
N GLN A 20 0.55 8.61 -1.18
CA GLN A 20 1.88 8.16 -0.80
C GLN A 20 2.62 7.53 -1.98
N TRP A 21 1.91 6.74 -2.79
CA TRP A 21 2.49 6.02 -3.93
C TRP A 21 1.71 6.38 -5.19
N GLY A 22 2.05 7.53 -5.77
CA GLY A 22 1.31 8.08 -6.91
C GLY A 22 1.36 7.24 -8.18
N ARG A 23 2.31 6.30 -8.28
CA ARG A 23 2.40 5.42 -9.44
C ARG A 23 1.45 4.23 -9.38
N LEU A 24 0.83 3.99 -8.23
CA LEU A 24 -0.17 2.94 -8.11
C LEU A 24 -1.48 3.42 -8.72
N THR A 25 -2.08 2.59 -9.56
CA THR A 25 -3.35 2.92 -10.22
C THR A 25 -4.51 2.44 -9.36
N ASN A 26 -5.73 2.90 -9.68
CA ASN A 26 -6.93 2.37 -9.03
C ASN A 26 -7.05 0.86 -9.23
N ASP A 27 -6.71 0.36 -10.41
CA ASP A 27 -6.75 -1.07 -10.67
C ASP A 27 -5.76 -1.82 -9.79
N ASP A 28 -4.55 -1.27 -9.59
CA ASP A 28 -3.58 -1.86 -8.68
C ASP A 28 -4.16 -1.99 -7.27
N LEU A 29 -4.81 -0.94 -6.79
CA LEU A 29 -5.37 -0.92 -5.44
C LEU A 29 -6.57 -1.84 -5.30
N ASP A 30 -7.34 -2.02 -6.36
CA ASP A 30 -8.43 -2.98 -6.35
C ASP A 30 -7.90 -4.41 -6.24
N VAL A 31 -6.79 -4.72 -6.89
CA VAL A 31 -6.14 -6.02 -6.78
C VAL A 31 -5.60 -6.24 -5.36
N VAL A 32 -5.05 -5.20 -4.76
CA VAL A 32 -4.48 -5.27 -3.40
C VAL A 32 -5.55 -5.65 -2.38
N GLU A 33 -6.74 -5.09 -2.47
CA GLU A 33 -7.87 -5.39 -1.58
C GLU A 33 -7.53 -5.27 -0.10
N GLY A 34 -6.62 -4.35 0.25
CA GLY A 34 -6.20 -4.15 1.63
C GLY A 34 -5.19 -5.15 2.16
N ARG A 35 -4.67 -6.02 1.33
CA ARG A 35 -3.68 -7.01 1.75
C ARG A 35 -2.28 -6.43 1.70
N ARG A 36 -1.56 -6.52 2.82
CA ARG A 36 -0.23 -5.91 2.94
C ARG A 36 0.76 -6.49 1.93
N ASP A 37 0.79 -7.81 1.77
CA ASP A 37 1.72 -8.45 0.85
C ASP A 37 1.47 -8.07 -0.60
N GLN A 38 0.22 -7.88 -0.98
CA GLN A 38 -0.13 -7.42 -2.31
C GLN A 38 0.30 -5.97 -2.53
N LEU A 39 0.14 -5.11 -1.51
CA LEU A 39 0.59 -3.72 -1.61
C LEU A 39 2.10 -3.66 -1.77
N VAL A 40 2.84 -4.43 -0.99
CA VAL A 40 4.30 -4.52 -1.10
C VAL A 40 4.70 -4.94 -2.52
N GLY A 41 4.01 -5.94 -3.07
CA GLY A 41 4.29 -6.42 -4.42
C GLY A 41 4.05 -5.36 -5.49
N LYS A 42 2.99 -4.57 -5.34
CA LYS A 42 2.70 -3.49 -6.29
C LYS A 42 3.73 -2.36 -6.20
N ILE A 43 4.18 -2.04 -5.02
CA ILE A 43 5.25 -1.04 -4.84
C ILE A 43 6.53 -1.52 -5.52
N GLN A 44 6.90 -2.78 -5.32
CA GLN A 44 8.07 -3.35 -5.99
C GLN A 44 7.95 -3.25 -7.51
N GLU A 45 6.77 -3.59 -8.02
CA GLU A 45 6.53 -3.62 -9.45
C GLU A 45 6.59 -2.22 -10.07
N ARG A 46 5.94 -1.25 -9.42
CA ARG A 46 5.80 0.10 -9.99
C ARG A 46 7.01 0.99 -9.75
N TYR A 47 7.73 0.77 -8.67
CA TYR A 47 8.88 1.61 -8.31
C TYR A 47 10.22 0.92 -8.51
N GLY A 48 10.23 -0.38 -8.80
CA GLY A 48 11.46 -1.10 -9.04
C GLY A 48 12.36 -1.23 -7.82
N VAL A 49 11.78 -1.26 -6.62
CA VAL A 49 12.54 -1.38 -5.38
C VAL A 49 12.53 -2.83 -4.88
N ALA A 50 13.48 -3.16 -4.00
CA ALA A 50 13.54 -4.47 -3.39
C ALA A 50 12.40 -4.65 -2.38
N LYS A 51 12.09 -5.90 -2.05
CA LYS A 51 10.99 -6.23 -1.16
C LYS A 51 11.15 -5.58 0.21
N ASP A 52 12.36 -5.64 0.78
CA ASP A 52 12.61 -5.07 2.10
C ASP A 52 12.44 -3.54 2.10
N GLU A 53 12.80 -2.88 1.02
CA GLU A 53 12.57 -1.44 0.90
C GLU A 53 11.07 -1.14 0.80
N ALA A 54 10.34 -1.91 0.00
CA ALA A 54 8.89 -1.73 -0.12
C ALA A 54 8.20 -1.97 1.22
N GLU A 55 8.61 -3.00 1.95
CA GLU A 55 8.07 -3.29 3.28
C GLU A 55 8.34 -2.15 4.26
N ARG A 56 9.53 -1.58 4.21
CA ARG A 56 9.89 -0.44 5.05
C ARG A 56 9.02 0.77 4.76
N GLN A 57 8.76 1.04 3.49
CA GLN A 57 7.88 2.14 3.11
C GLN A 57 6.46 1.94 3.63
N VAL A 58 5.95 0.72 3.52
CA VAL A 58 4.60 0.40 4.01
C VAL A 58 4.53 0.57 5.52
N ASP A 59 5.51 0.06 6.25
CA ASP A 59 5.54 0.16 7.71
C ASP A 59 5.62 1.62 8.16
N SER A 60 6.44 2.43 7.48
CA SER A 60 6.56 3.86 7.78
C SER A 60 5.23 4.58 7.54
N TRP A 61 4.57 4.29 6.44
CA TRP A 61 3.28 4.88 6.13
C TRP A 61 2.22 4.49 7.17
N LEU A 62 2.25 3.24 7.60
CA LEU A 62 1.31 2.72 8.59
C LEU A 62 1.42 3.49 9.91
N GLU A 63 2.62 3.88 10.29
CA GLU A 63 2.83 4.65 11.52
C GLU A 63 2.29 6.07 11.41
N SER A 64 2.28 6.65 10.22
CA SER A 64 1.91 8.05 10.02
C SER A 64 0.44 8.24 9.64
N VAL A 65 -0.26 7.18 9.34
CA VAL A 65 -1.65 7.27 8.86
C VAL A 65 -2.70 7.14 9.98
#